data_00cf37e1fc53aeb41bb6a25823c22c0d
#
_entry.id   00cf37e1fc53aeb41bb6a25823c22c0d
#
_cell.length_a   1.000
_cell.length_b   1.000
_cell.length_c   1.000
_cell.angle_alpha   90.00
_cell.angle_beta   90.00
_cell.angle_gamma   90.00
#
_symmetry.space_group_name_H-M   'P 1'
#
loop_
_entity.id
_entity.type
_entity.pdbx_description
1 polymer ?
#
loop_
_entity_poly.entity_id
_entity_poly.type
_entity_poly.pdbx_seq_one_letter_code
_entity_poly.pdbx_strand_id
1 'polypeptide(L)'
;MRREDKDVAFAGEAGGLSIDPAITPGRTIPLLSASYDVLLKDGVRIIAAKPKDIPAALRGQRGEIRSAVVIFDEGGEARVAGPVSLDSTGLLDGDITVTFKDGDKLGQALARAIPEAASVIKPALSAAALAAGKDKEASLILTIRKGKVSAGFIPIGNIPAL
;
A
#
# COMPACT_ATOMS: atom_id res chain seq x y z
N MET A 1 6.75 -6.49 35.15
CA MET A 1 7.20 -7.29 34.00
C MET A 1 6.69 -6.58 32.75
N ARG A 2 7.55 -5.79 32.08
CA ARG A 2 7.17 -4.99 30.91
C ARG A 2 7.07 -5.90 29.70
N ARG A 3 5.91 -5.89 29.04
CA ARG A 3 5.66 -6.61 27.76
C ARG A 3 6.04 -5.72 26.57
N GLU A 4 7.28 -5.27 26.50
CA GLU A 4 7.67 -4.31 25.45
C GLU A 4 8.51 -4.94 24.30
N ASP A 5 8.80 -6.26 24.32
CA ASP A 5 9.84 -6.82 23.44
C ASP A 5 9.34 -7.85 22.39
N LYS A 6 8.10 -7.75 21.93
CA LYS A 6 7.60 -8.67 20.90
C LYS A 6 7.27 -8.00 19.55
N ASP A 7 7.41 -6.70 19.50
CA ASP A 7 7.21 -5.95 18.26
C ASP A 7 8.42 -6.13 17.35
N VAL A 8 8.15 -6.28 16.06
CA VAL A 8 9.21 -6.51 15.06
C VAL A 8 9.08 -5.47 13.96
N ALA A 9 10.17 -4.76 13.71
CA ALA A 9 10.27 -3.85 12.59
C ALA A 9 10.92 -4.55 11.38
N PHE A 10 10.32 -4.37 10.23
CA PHE A 10 10.84 -4.81 8.94
C PHE A 10 11.05 -3.58 8.07
N ALA A 11 12.27 -3.42 7.55
CA ALA A 11 12.60 -2.37 6.61
C ALA A 11 13.39 -2.96 5.45
N GLY A 12 13.19 -2.40 4.27
CA GLY A 12 13.90 -2.81 3.07
C GLY A 12 13.69 -1.83 1.93
N GLU A 13 14.52 -1.97 0.92
CA GLU A 13 14.46 -1.21 -0.32
C GLU A 13 14.78 -2.10 -1.51
N ALA A 14 14.18 -1.83 -2.64
CA ALA A 14 14.46 -2.48 -3.91
C ALA A 14 14.30 -1.47 -5.04
N GLY A 15 15.27 -1.42 -5.94
CA GLY A 15 15.25 -0.54 -7.11
C GLY A 15 15.17 -1.32 -8.41
N GLY A 16 14.64 -0.68 -9.45
CA GLY A 16 14.55 -1.28 -10.77
C GLY A 16 13.67 -2.54 -10.83
N LEU A 17 12.62 -2.58 -10.01
CA LEU A 17 11.68 -3.70 -10.01
C LEU A 17 10.86 -3.71 -11.30
N SER A 18 10.92 -4.82 -12.02
CA SER A 18 9.98 -5.12 -13.10
C SER A 18 9.14 -6.32 -12.70
N ILE A 19 7.86 -6.27 -12.98
CA ILE A 19 6.96 -7.40 -12.74
C ILE A 19 6.75 -8.12 -14.07
N ASP A 20 7.02 -9.42 -14.07
CA ASP A 20 6.83 -10.25 -15.28
C ASP A 20 5.38 -10.17 -15.74
N PRO A 21 5.12 -9.76 -17.01
CA PRO A 21 3.76 -9.74 -17.58
C PRO A 21 3.02 -11.07 -17.49
N ALA A 22 3.75 -12.19 -17.41
CA ALA A 22 3.15 -13.51 -17.24
C ALA A 22 2.44 -13.67 -15.86
N ILE A 23 2.91 -12.93 -14.83
CA ILE A 23 2.30 -12.93 -13.49
C ILE A 23 1.08 -12.00 -13.43
N THR A 24 1.05 -10.98 -14.28
CA THR A 24 -0.01 -9.96 -14.33
C THR A 24 -0.60 -9.83 -15.73
N PRO A 25 -1.34 -10.84 -16.24
CA PRO A 25 -1.88 -10.81 -17.60
C PRO A 25 -2.75 -9.56 -17.83
N GLY A 26 -2.50 -8.85 -18.94
CA GLY A 26 -3.26 -7.66 -19.32
C GLY A 26 -2.91 -6.39 -18.52
N ARG A 27 -1.87 -6.42 -17.70
CA ARG A 27 -1.39 -5.25 -16.94
C ARG A 27 0.04 -4.91 -17.35
N THR A 28 0.29 -3.63 -17.53
CA THR A 28 1.64 -3.11 -17.76
C THR A 28 2.05 -2.34 -16.51
N ILE A 29 2.93 -2.93 -15.71
CA ILE A 29 3.46 -2.28 -14.52
C ILE A 29 4.78 -1.62 -14.93
N PRO A 30 4.88 -0.27 -14.84
CA PRO A 30 6.14 0.43 -15.12
C PRO A 30 7.22 -0.03 -14.16
N LEU A 31 8.48 0.12 -14.57
CA LEU A 31 9.63 -0.03 -13.68
C LEU A 31 9.43 0.86 -12.45
N LEU A 32 9.68 0.31 -11.28
CA LEU A 32 9.51 1.02 -10.03
C LEU A 32 10.62 0.72 -9.04
N SER A 33 10.82 1.65 -8.13
CA SER A 33 11.61 1.46 -6.92
C SER A 33 10.69 1.52 -5.71
N ALA A 34 10.94 0.70 -4.71
CA ALA A 34 10.13 0.65 -3.51
C ALA A 34 11.01 0.59 -2.26
N SER A 35 10.59 1.27 -1.21
CA SER A 35 11.15 1.10 0.13
C SER A 35 10.02 0.98 1.14
N TYR A 36 10.28 0.28 2.23
CA TYR A 36 9.30 0.10 3.28
C TYR A 36 9.92 0.05 4.67
N ASP A 37 9.17 0.53 5.66
CA ASP A 37 9.39 0.39 7.09
C ASP A 37 8.03 0.07 7.73
N VAL A 38 7.91 -1.13 8.26
CA VAL A 38 6.68 -1.67 8.84
C VAL A 38 6.97 -2.22 10.22
N LEU A 39 6.16 -1.84 11.20
CA LEU A 39 6.18 -2.40 12.55
C LEU A 39 5.03 -3.39 12.72
N LEU A 40 5.34 -4.61 13.12
CA LEU A 40 4.34 -5.62 13.47
C LEU A 40 4.28 -5.80 14.99
N LYS A 41 3.10 -5.66 15.54
CA LYS A 41 2.83 -5.91 16.96
C LYS A 41 2.86 -7.40 17.25
N ASP A 42 3.58 -7.82 18.29
CA ASP A 42 3.77 -9.25 18.61
C ASP A 42 4.30 -10.10 17.42
N GLY A 43 5.09 -9.49 16.53
CA GLY A 43 5.54 -10.07 15.25
C GLY A 43 6.55 -11.21 15.34
N VAL A 44 7.01 -11.61 16.52
CA VAL A 44 8.04 -12.68 16.71
C VAL A 44 7.63 -13.98 16.04
N ARG A 45 6.33 -14.31 16.00
CA ARG A 45 5.84 -15.53 15.35
C ARG A 45 6.10 -15.55 13.83
N ILE A 46 6.19 -14.39 13.21
CA ILE A 46 6.42 -14.26 11.77
C ILE A 46 7.87 -14.54 11.43
N ILE A 47 8.81 -14.12 12.28
CA ILE A 47 10.23 -14.43 12.10
C ILE A 47 10.49 -15.94 12.15
N ALA A 48 9.76 -16.65 13.01
CA ALA A 48 9.90 -18.10 13.18
C ALA A 48 9.13 -18.90 12.12
N ALA A 49 8.26 -18.26 11.34
CA ALA A 49 7.44 -18.93 10.34
C ALA A 49 8.29 -19.31 9.11
N LYS A 50 7.99 -20.47 8.53
CA LYS A 50 8.55 -20.83 7.21
C LYS A 50 7.90 -19.95 6.14
N PRO A 51 8.57 -19.66 5.01
CA PRO A 51 8.03 -18.78 3.97
C PRO A 51 6.60 -19.13 3.52
N LYS A 52 6.28 -20.42 3.40
CA LYS A 52 4.93 -20.88 3.02
C LYS A 52 3.85 -20.62 4.08
N ASP A 53 4.25 -20.44 5.34
CA ASP A 53 3.35 -20.30 6.49
C ASP A 53 3.18 -18.81 6.88
N ILE A 54 3.93 -17.89 6.23
CA ILE A 54 3.87 -16.45 6.50
C ILE A 54 2.45 -15.89 6.35
N PRO A 55 1.67 -16.17 5.28
CA PRO A 55 0.31 -15.66 5.18
C PRO A 55 -0.58 -16.07 6.36
N ALA A 56 -0.47 -17.33 6.81
CA ALA A 56 -1.20 -17.81 7.97
C ALA A 56 -0.72 -17.17 9.28
N ALA A 57 0.58 -16.91 9.42
CA ALA A 57 1.15 -16.25 10.59
C ALA A 57 0.77 -14.76 10.68
N LEU A 58 0.48 -14.13 9.55
CA LEU A 58 0.03 -12.74 9.48
C LEU A 58 -1.44 -12.56 9.90
N ARG A 59 -2.26 -13.60 9.83
CA ARG A 59 -3.68 -13.52 10.24
C ARG A 59 -3.80 -13.18 11.73
N GLY A 60 -4.70 -12.23 12.03
CA GLY A 60 -4.89 -11.70 13.37
C GLY A 60 -3.79 -10.73 13.83
N GLN A 61 -2.85 -10.37 12.95
CA GLN A 61 -1.78 -9.44 13.27
C GLN A 61 -2.23 -7.99 13.14
N ARG A 62 -1.60 -7.15 13.97
CA ARG A 62 -1.72 -5.68 13.89
C ARG A 62 -0.35 -5.11 13.62
N GLY A 63 -0.32 -4.04 12.85
CA GLY A 63 0.92 -3.36 12.52
C GLY A 63 0.71 -1.90 12.18
N GLU A 64 1.80 -1.28 11.86
CA GLU A 64 1.86 0.10 11.39
C GLU A 64 2.80 0.17 10.21
N ILE A 65 2.32 0.66 9.10
CA ILE A 65 3.16 1.09 8.00
C ILE A 65 3.71 2.46 8.41
N ARG A 66 4.96 2.51 8.87
CA ARG A 66 5.63 3.78 9.22
C ARG A 66 5.93 4.56 7.96
N SER A 67 6.37 3.87 6.91
CA SER A 67 6.60 4.44 5.59
C SER A 67 6.67 3.32 4.57
N ALA A 68 5.91 3.43 3.50
CA ALA A 68 6.13 2.67 2.28
C ALA A 68 6.14 3.66 1.12
N VAL A 69 7.24 3.69 0.36
CA VAL A 69 7.43 4.63 -0.75
C VAL A 69 7.53 3.84 -2.04
N VAL A 70 6.80 4.26 -3.04
CA VAL A 70 6.89 3.73 -4.40
C VAL A 70 7.20 4.88 -5.34
N ILE A 71 8.21 4.70 -6.17
CA ILE A 71 8.63 5.67 -7.18
C ILE A 71 8.61 4.95 -8.52
N PHE A 72 7.86 5.50 -9.48
CA PHE A 72 7.82 4.99 -10.83
C PHE A 72 8.86 5.70 -11.69
N ASP A 73 9.59 4.97 -12.52
CA ASP A 73 10.66 5.53 -13.38
C ASP A 73 10.13 6.58 -14.38
N GLU A 74 8.88 6.42 -14.81
CA GLU A 74 8.20 7.39 -15.68
C GLU A 74 7.73 8.66 -14.95
N GLY A 75 7.99 8.74 -13.65
CA GLY A 75 7.56 9.80 -12.74
C GLY A 75 6.32 9.42 -11.94
N GLY A 76 6.16 10.09 -10.83
CA GLY A 76 5.15 9.81 -9.80
C GLY A 76 5.75 9.09 -8.61
N GLU A 77 5.56 9.70 -7.45
CA GLU A 77 5.95 9.16 -6.15
C GLU A 77 4.73 9.09 -5.25
N ALA A 78 4.58 7.98 -4.57
CA ALA A 78 3.58 7.81 -3.53
C ALA A 78 4.22 7.27 -2.26
N ARG A 79 3.84 7.86 -1.13
CA ARG A 79 4.18 7.40 0.21
C ARG A 79 2.92 6.98 0.93
N VAL A 80 2.97 5.84 1.57
CA VAL A 80 1.87 5.25 2.32
C VAL A 80 2.29 5.12 3.78
N ALA A 81 1.44 5.55 4.71
CA ALA A 81 1.66 5.39 6.14
C ALA A 81 0.32 5.22 6.87
N GLY A 82 0.33 4.48 7.97
CA GLY A 82 -0.84 4.31 8.82
C GLY A 82 -0.97 2.93 9.45
N PRO A 83 -1.90 2.80 10.40
CA PRO A 83 -2.19 1.54 11.07
C PRO A 83 -2.91 0.56 10.15
N VAL A 84 -2.52 -0.71 10.24
CA VAL A 84 -3.14 -1.82 9.52
C VAL A 84 -3.34 -3.02 10.42
N SER A 85 -4.34 -3.81 10.14
CA SER A 85 -4.56 -5.10 10.80
C SER A 85 -5.13 -6.13 9.84
N LEU A 86 -4.77 -7.37 10.05
CA LEU A 86 -5.37 -8.50 9.36
C LEU A 86 -6.27 -9.25 10.35
N ASP A 87 -7.50 -9.52 9.96
CA ASP A 87 -8.38 -10.34 10.77
C ASP A 87 -8.00 -11.84 10.70
N SER A 88 -8.72 -12.69 11.42
CA SER A 88 -8.48 -14.13 11.42
C SER A 88 -8.72 -14.81 10.07
N THR A 89 -9.43 -14.17 9.18
CA THR A 89 -9.70 -14.67 7.81
C THR A 89 -8.69 -14.14 6.79
N GLY A 90 -7.77 -13.25 7.22
CA GLY A 90 -6.76 -12.64 6.36
C GLY A 90 -7.23 -11.39 5.61
N LEU A 91 -8.39 -10.83 5.98
CA LEU A 91 -8.88 -9.58 5.40
C LEU A 91 -8.21 -8.38 6.09
N LEU A 92 -7.83 -7.40 5.27
CA LEU A 92 -7.15 -6.19 5.73
C LEU A 92 -8.15 -5.15 6.23
N ASP A 93 -7.83 -4.54 7.36
CA ASP A 93 -8.45 -3.33 7.91
C ASP A 93 -7.38 -2.27 8.16
N GLY A 94 -7.71 -1.00 7.97
CA GLY A 94 -6.80 0.09 8.26
C GLY A 94 -7.30 1.45 7.78
N ASP A 95 -6.67 2.50 8.30
CA ASP A 95 -6.81 3.85 7.80
C ASP A 95 -5.40 4.33 7.42
N ILE A 96 -5.14 4.43 6.12
CA ILE A 96 -3.83 4.75 5.59
C ILE A 96 -3.85 6.11 4.90
N THR A 97 -2.81 6.89 5.12
CA THR A 97 -2.58 8.15 4.41
C THR A 97 -1.66 7.87 3.23
N VAL A 98 -2.11 8.24 2.04
CA VAL A 98 -1.30 8.24 0.83
C VAL A 98 -0.92 9.68 0.53
N THR A 99 0.36 9.98 0.61
CA THR A 99 0.93 11.27 0.21
C THR A 99 1.63 11.10 -1.13
N PHE A 100 1.42 11.99 -2.07
CA PHE A 100 1.98 11.85 -3.42
C PHE A 100 2.39 13.18 -4.02
N LYS A 101 3.35 13.11 -4.93
CA LYS A 101 3.78 14.17 -5.83
C LYS A 101 3.40 13.81 -7.24
N ASP A 102 3.13 14.82 -8.07
CA ASP A 102 2.83 14.66 -9.49
C ASP A 102 1.67 13.66 -9.72
N GLY A 103 0.48 14.01 -9.18
CA GLY A 103 -0.70 13.16 -9.19
C GLY A 103 -1.13 12.69 -10.59
N ASP A 104 -0.84 13.46 -11.65
CA ASP A 104 -1.18 13.07 -13.01
C ASP A 104 -0.31 11.92 -13.50
N LYS A 105 1.01 11.97 -13.26
CA LYS A 105 1.92 10.87 -13.62
C LYS A 105 1.66 9.63 -12.77
N LEU A 106 1.47 9.83 -11.46
CA LEU A 106 1.08 8.74 -10.57
C LEU A 106 -0.24 8.10 -11.03
N GLY A 107 -1.24 8.90 -11.38
CA GLY A 107 -2.52 8.42 -11.88
C GLY A 107 -2.40 7.62 -13.18
N GLN A 108 -1.50 8.04 -14.08
CA GLN A 108 -1.22 7.30 -15.31
C GLN A 108 -0.52 5.95 -15.04
N ALA A 109 0.48 5.93 -14.14
CA ALA A 109 1.19 4.72 -13.77
C ALA A 109 0.25 3.71 -13.09
N LEU A 110 -0.56 4.16 -12.14
CA LEU A 110 -1.55 3.33 -11.44
C LEU A 110 -2.66 2.82 -12.36
N ALA A 111 -3.11 3.64 -13.32
CA ALA A 111 -4.12 3.21 -14.29
C ALA A 111 -3.63 2.10 -15.21
N ARG A 112 -2.33 2.03 -15.49
CA ARG A 112 -1.73 0.90 -16.23
C ARG A 112 -1.58 -0.34 -15.35
N ALA A 113 -1.22 -0.14 -14.09
CA ALA A 113 -1.06 -1.23 -13.13
C ALA A 113 -2.42 -1.83 -12.69
N ILE A 114 -3.45 -1.00 -12.55
CA ILE A 114 -4.79 -1.40 -12.07
C ILE A 114 -5.85 -0.77 -12.98
N PRO A 115 -6.04 -1.27 -14.20
CA PRO A 115 -6.98 -0.67 -15.18
C PRO A 115 -8.42 -0.58 -14.65
N GLU A 116 -8.84 -1.53 -13.83
CA GLU A 116 -10.19 -1.61 -13.26
C GLU A 116 -10.50 -0.42 -12.34
N ALA A 117 -9.48 0.13 -11.68
CA ALA A 117 -9.61 1.25 -10.76
C ALA A 117 -9.26 2.61 -11.41
N ALA A 118 -8.85 2.63 -12.67
CA ALA A 118 -8.36 3.83 -13.36
C ALA A 118 -9.40 4.95 -13.39
N SER A 119 -10.68 4.64 -13.59
CA SER A 119 -11.78 5.59 -13.63
C SER A 119 -12.04 6.31 -12.30
N VAL A 120 -11.58 5.73 -11.20
CA VAL A 120 -11.74 6.28 -9.85
C VAL A 120 -10.44 6.90 -9.35
N ILE A 121 -9.31 6.24 -9.57
CA ILE A 121 -8.00 6.68 -9.08
C ILE A 121 -7.60 8.03 -9.71
N LYS A 122 -7.71 8.17 -11.02
CA LYS A 122 -7.31 9.42 -11.71
C LYS A 122 -8.05 10.64 -11.19
N PRO A 123 -9.41 10.66 -11.15
CA PRO A 123 -10.15 11.82 -10.62
C PRO A 123 -9.83 12.10 -9.14
N ALA A 124 -9.66 11.07 -8.31
CA ALA A 124 -9.35 11.25 -6.91
C ALA A 124 -7.99 11.91 -6.69
N LEU A 125 -6.95 11.46 -7.42
CA LEU A 125 -5.62 12.05 -7.35
C LEU A 125 -5.61 13.48 -7.89
N SER A 126 -6.29 13.74 -9.02
CA SER A 126 -6.40 15.09 -9.59
C SER A 126 -7.13 16.04 -8.64
N ALA A 127 -8.23 15.62 -8.03
CA ALA A 127 -8.95 16.43 -7.05
C ALA A 127 -8.10 16.76 -5.81
N ALA A 128 -7.37 15.77 -5.28
CA ALA A 128 -6.47 15.97 -4.15
C ALA A 128 -5.29 16.90 -4.52
N ALA A 129 -4.73 16.77 -5.72
CA ALA A 129 -3.65 17.64 -6.21
C ALA A 129 -4.15 19.10 -6.39
N LEU A 130 -5.36 19.30 -6.91
CA LEU A 130 -5.97 20.63 -7.03
C LEU A 130 -6.19 21.28 -5.66
N ALA A 131 -6.67 20.51 -4.69
CA ALA A 131 -6.90 21.00 -3.33
C ALA A 131 -5.60 21.39 -2.62
N ALA A 132 -4.49 20.69 -2.88
CA ALA A 132 -3.20 20.97 -2.29
C ALA A 132 -2.46 22.16 -2.96
N GLY A 133 -2.75 22.46 -4.24
CA GLY A 133 -2.03 23.45 -5.06
C GLY A 133 -0.92 22.83 -5.90
N LYS A 134 -0.65 23.45 -7.07
CA LYS A 134 0.12 22.83 -8.19
C LYS A 134 1.48 22.25 -7.88
N ASP A 135 2.20 22.74 -6.88
CA ASP A 135 3.59 22.33 -6.57
C ASP A 135 3.72 21.73 -5.16
N LYS A 136 2.61 21.33 -4.55
CA LYS A 136 2.61 20.78 -3.20
C LYS A 136 2.34 19.29 -3.21
N GLU A 137 2.84 18.62 -2.16
CA GLU A 137 2.44 17.26 -1.88
C GLU A 137 0.92 17.22 -1.57
N ALA A 138 0.22 16.33 -2.22
CA ALA A 138 -1.18 16.05 -1.94
C ALA A 138 -1.31 14.82 -1.07
N SER A 139 -2.33 14.77 -0.25
CA SER A 139 -2.62 13.61 0.61
C SER A 139 -4.05 13.15 0.43
N LEU A 140 -4.22 11.84 0.48
CA LEU A 140 -5.52 11.17 0.41
C LEU A 140 -5.58 10.12 1.53
N ILE A 141 -6.67 10.11 2.28
CA ILE A 141 -6.92 9.07 3.28
C ILE A 141 -7.71 7.95 2.62
N LEU A 142 -7.15 6.74 2.70
CA LEU A 142 -7.82 5.52 2.28
C LEU A 142 -8.28 4.75 3.51
N THR A 143 -9.56 4.44 3.55
CA THR A 143 -10.16 3.60 4.57
C THR A 143 -10.30 2.18 4.01
N ILE A 144 -9.76 1.22 4.72
CA ILE A 144 -9.85 -0.21 4.37
C ILE A 144 -10.69 -0.89 5.43
N ARG A 145 -11.76 -1.57 5.02
CA ARG A 145 -12.63 -2.33 5.91
C ARG A 145 -12.92 -3.70 5.29
N LYS A 146 -12.44 -4.75 5.93
CA LYS A 146 -12.56 -6.14 5.43
C LYS A 146 -12.12 -6.26 3.97
N GLY A 147 -10.95 -5.71 3.66
CA GLY A 147 -10.38 -5.68 2.32
C GLY A 147 -11.01 -4.69 1.34
N LYS A 148 -12.15 -4.08 1.64
CA LYS A 148 -12.76 -3.04 0.80
C LYS A 148 -12.05 -1.71 1.02
N VAL A 149 -11.59 -1.10 -0.06
CA VAL A 149 -10.85 0.17 -0.06
C VAL A 149 -11.76 1.30 -0.53
N SER A 150 -11.77 2.39 0.21
CA SER A 150 -12.50 3.62 -0.16
C SER A 150 -11.67 4.88 0.12
N ALA A 151 -11.92 5.94 -0.65
CA ALA A 151 -11.45 7.29 -0.39
C ALA A 151 -12.67 8.14 -0.01
N GLY A 152 -12.84 8.43 1.27
CA GLY A 152 -14.09 8.99 1.77
C GLY A 152 -15.26 8.05 1.47
N PHE A 153 -16.23 8.53 0.72
CA PHE A 153 -17.42 7.75 0.31
C PHE A 153 -17.25 7.00 -1.02
N ILE A 154 -16.12 7.17 -1.70
CA ILE A 154 -15.89 6.61 -3.04
C ILE A 154 -15.20 5.25 -2.90
N PRO A 155 -15.84 4.14 -3.32
CA PRO A 155 -15.18 2.83 -3.36
C PRO A 155 -14.11 2.82 -4.46
N ILE A 156 -12.90 2.36 -4.12
CA ILE A 156 -11.76 2.27 -5.05
C ILE A 156 -11.57 0.84 -5.53
N GLY A 157 -11.72 -0.14 -4.63
CA GLY A 157 -11.47 -1.53 -4.98
C GLY A 157 -11.49 -2.46 -3.78
N ASN A 158 -10.98 -3.68 -4.00
CA ASN A 158 -10.88 -4.70 -2.97
C ASN A 158 -9.48 -5.30 -2.93
N ILE A 159 -8.98 -5.55 -1.73
CA ILE A 159 -7.78 -6.33 -1.46
C ILE A 159 -8.27 -7.73 -1.04
N PRO A 160 -7.84 -8.79 -1.74
CA PRO A 160 -8.25 -10.15 -1.37
C PRO A 160 -7.65 -10.56 -0.02
N ALA A 161 -8.24 -11.57 0.62
CA ALA A 161 -7.69 -12.18 1.82
C ALA A 161 -6.34 -12.86 1.55
N LEU A 162 -5.44 -12.80 2.54
CA LEU A 162 -4.15 -13.53 2.57
C LEU A 162 -4.34 -14.98 3.01
#